data_6f5a446653b410d88cfaa2ef4fa048bf
#
_entry.id   6f5a446653b410d88cfaa2ef4fa048bf
#
_cell.length_a   1.000
_cell.length_b   1.000
_cell.length_c   1.000
_cell.angle_alpha   90.00
_cell.angle_beta   90.00
_cell.angle_gamma   90.00
#
_symmetry.space_group_name_H-M   'P 1'
#
loop_
_entity.id
_entity.type
_entity.pdbx_description
1 polymer ?
#
loop_
_entity_poly.entity_id
_entity_poly.type
_entity_poly.pdbx_seq_one_letter_code
_entity_poly.pdbx_strand_id
1 'polypeptide(L)'
;NEICDIASRYGIPVVEDAAEAMGAVYDGRYCGTFGQYGIFSFNGNKMITTSGGGALLCHTEEEAQRVKFYATQAREPFPWYQHEQIGYNYRLSNVSAGIGRGQMRVVDNHIAHRRAIHRLYTELLAGLPGITVVEPKKSTIFLPNYWLTTIKVDSNETSFSALQLMQHLAKADIETRPLWKPLHLQPVFSSSPTYVNGVSEALFNCGLCLPSGSMMTCEDVMRVADTIRSMR
;
A
#
# COMPACT_ATOMS: atom_id res chain seq x y z
N ASN A 1 -4.49 17.78 -0.38
CA ASN A 1 -4.92 19.15 -0.05
C ASN A 1 -6.43 19.30 -0.33
N GLU A 2 -6.89 19.13 -1.57
CA GLU A 2 -8.30 19.36 -1.98
C GLU A 2 -9.32 18.60 -1.10
N ILE A 3 -9.06 17.34 -0.77
CA ILE A 3 -9.94 16.54 0.10
C ILE A 3 -9.99 17.13 1.51
N CYS A 4 -8.83 17.50 2.07
CA CYS A 4 -8.76 18.12 3.39
C CYS A 4 -9.47 19.49 3.42
N ASP A 5 -9.33 20.29 2.36
CA ASP A 5 -9.99 21.57 2.23
C ASP A 5 -11.53 21.42 2.16
N ILE A 6 -12.01 20.44 1.42
CA ILE A 6 -13.45 20.13 1.36
C ILE A 6 -13.95 19.67 2.72
N ALA A 7 -13.27 18.68 3.33
CA ALA A 7 -13.65 18.14 4.63
C ALA A 7 -13.70 19.22 5.72
N SER A 8 -12.71 20.12 5.72
CA SER A 8 -12.63 21.26 6.65
C SER A 8 -13.84 22.19 6.54
N ARG A 9 -14.33 22.47 5.32
CA ARG A 9 -15.54 23.32 5.12
C ARG A 9 -16.80 22.74 5.75
N TYR A 10 -16.85 21.42 5.90
CA TYR A 10 -17.98 20.71 6.51
C TYR A 10 -17.70 20.25 7.94
N GLY A 11 -16.56 20.60 8.53
CA GLY A 11 -16.18 20.17 9.88
C GLY A 11 -15.99 18.65 10.00
N ILE A 12 -15.63 17.97 8.91
CA ILE A 12 -15.46 16.52 8.87
C ILE A 12 -13.99 16.17 9.10
N PRO A 13 -13.64 15.36 10.12
CA PRO A 13 -12.27 14.90 10.32
C PRO A 13 -11.86 13.94 9.21
N VAL A 14 -10.60 14.05 8.77
CA VAL A 14 -9.99 13.14 7.77
C VAL A 14 -9.13 12.14 8.50
N VAL A 15 -9.38 10.85 8.27
CA VAL A 15 -8.51 9.75 8.67
C VAL A 15 -7.82 9.23 7.41
N GLU A 16 -6.50 9.26 7.40
CA GLU A 16 -5.69 8.91 6.23
C GLU A 16 -5.23 7.46 6.34
N ASP A 17 -5.77 6.59 5.49
CA ASP A 17 -5.25 5.22 5.34
C ASP A 17 -3.98 5.26 4.48
N ALA A 18 -2.83 5.37 5.14
CA ALA A 18 -1.51 5.34 4.56
C ALA A 18 -0.82 3.97 4.72
N ALA A 19 -1.61 2.89 4.89
CA ALA A 19 -1.11 1.53 5.13
C ALA A 19 -0.11 1.05 4.05
N GLU A 20 -0.17 1.61 2.84
CA GLU A 20 0.68 1.28 1.70
C GLU A 20 1.57 2.46 1.27
N ALA A 21 1.49 3.59 1.95
CA ALA A 21 2.10 4.85 1.53
C ALA A 21 3.31 5.29 2.38
N MET A 22 3.86 4.40 3.22
CA MET A 22 5.02 4.74 4.04
C MET A 22 6.19 5.23 3.17
N GLY A 23 6.66 6.47 3.44
CA GLY A 23 7.73 7.13 2.69
C GLY A 23 7.32 7.70 1.33
N ALA A 24 6.05 7.59 0.93
CA ALA A 24 5.52 8.36 -0.18
C ALA A 24 5.34 9.83 0.23
N VAL A 25 5.58 10.74 -0.72
CA VAL A 25 5.49 12.18 -0.48
C VAL A 25 4.54 12.81 -1.49
N TYR A 26 3.68 13.69 -1.01
CA TYR A 26 2.84 14.54 -1.83
C TYR A 26 3.06 16.00 -1.43
N ASP A 27 3.43 16.84 -2.38
CA ASP A 27 3.66 18.27 -2.18
C ASP A 27 4.60 18.58 -0.98
N GLY A 28 5.73 17.85 -0.91
CA GLY A 28 6.74 18.01 0.14
C GLY A 28 6.39 17.44 1.50
N ARG A 29 5.20 16.83 1.69
CA ARG A 29 4.76 16.22 2.94
C ARG A 29 4.62 14.71 2.81
N TYR A 30 4.96 13.98 3.85
CA TYR A 30 4.76 12.53 3.88
C TYR A 30 3.27 12.18 3.92
N CYS A 31 2.87 11.19 3.12
CA CYS A 31 1.55 10.57 3.25
C CYS A 31 1.38 9.99 4.65
N GLY A 32 0.17 10.05 5.20
CA GLY A 32 -0.14 9.73 6.60
C GLY A 32 -0.04 10.92 7.54
N THR A 33 0.26 12.14 7.04
CA THR A 33 0.39 13.35 7.87
C THR A 33 -0.54 14.50 7.48
N PHE A 34 -1.49 14.26 6.57
CA PHE A 34 -2.43 15.28 6.08
C PHE A 34 -3.71 15.35 6.89
N GLY A 35 -4.26 14.19 7.26
CA GLY A 35 -5.49 14.08 8.04
C GLY A 35 -5.28 14.26 9.54
N GLN A 36 -6.37 14.22 10.30
CA GLN A 36 -6.33 14.24 11.77
C GLN A 36 -5.58 13.02 12.34
N TYR A 37 -5.74 11.89 11.69
CA TYR A 37 -5.02 10.65 12.00
C TYR A 37 -4.45 10.04 10.73
N GLY A 38 -3.25 9.47 10.82
CA GLY A 38 -2.63 8.68 9.75
C GLY A 38 -2.40 7.24 10.19
N ILE A 39 -2.73 6.28 9.34
CA ILE A 39 -2.61 4.85 9.64
C ILE A 39 -1.49 4.25 8.79
N PHE A 40 -0.55 3.55 9.45
CA PHE A 40 0.43 2.70 8.78
C PHE A 40 0.25 1.24 9.14
N SER A 41 0.52 0.36 8.19
CA SER A 41 0.50 -1.09 8.38
C SER A 41 1.92 -1.66 8.41
N PHE A 42 2.15 -2.61 9.33
CA PHE A 42 3.38 -3.38 9.43
C PHE A 42 3.16 -4.86 9.16
N ASN A 43 2.15 -5.19 8.33
CA ASN A 43 1.93 -6.55 7.88
C ASN A 43 3.15 -7.08 7.09
N GLY A 44 3.24 -8.40 6.89
CA GLY A 44 4.41 -9.08 6.32
C GLY A 44 4.88 -8.56 4.96
N ASN A 45 3.95 -8.07 4.13
CA ASN A 45 4.22 -7.60 2.77
C ASN A 45 4.42 -6.08 2.64
N LYS A 46 4.34 -5.31 3.72
CA LYS A 46 4.42 -3.83 3.66
C LYS A 46 5.86 -3.33 3.49
N MET A 47 6.04 -2.01 3.46
CA MET A 47 7.36 -1.37 3.28
C MET A 47 8.35 -1.80 4.36
N ILE A 48 7.88 -1.87 5.59
CA ILE A 48 8.54 -2.51 6.74
C ILE A 48 7.52 -3.44 7.42
N THR A 49 8.02 -4.42 8.16
CA THR A 49 7.15 -5.40 8.80
C THR A 49 7.50 -5.64 10.26
N THR A 50 6.48 -5.92 11.05
CA THR A 50 6.58 -6.49 12.41
C THR A 50 5.81 -7.82 12.49
N SER A 51 5.66 -8.51 11.37
CA SER A 51 4.78 -9.67 11.15
C SER A 51 3.29 -9.32 11.12
N GLY A 52 2.86 -8.32 11.82
CA GLY A 52 1.51 -7.78 11.87
C GLY A 52 1.49 -6.47 12.66
N GLY A 53 0.30 -5.92 12.86
CA GLY A 53 0.11 -4.64 13.54
C GLY A 53 0.32 -3.43 12.64
N GLY A 54 0.45 -2.27 13.26
CA GLY A 54 0.56 -0.99 12.57
C GLY A 54 0.87 0.13 13.56
N ALA A 55 0.78 1.35 13.06
CA ALA A 55 0.88 2.56 13.86
C ALA A 55 -0.22 3.55 13.48
N LEU A 56 -0.69 4.30 14.47
CA LEU A 56 -1.54 5.46 14.29
C LEU A 56 -0.74 6.71 14.64
N LEU A 57 -0.68 7.64 13.71
CA LEU A 57 -0.12 8.97 13.96
C LEU A 57 -1.21 9.89 14.46
N CYS A 58 -0.88 10.65 15.50
CA CYS A 58 -1.71 11.66 16.11
C CYS A 58 -0.98 13.00 16.08
N HIS A 59 -1.69 14.12 16.11
CA HIS A 59 -1.09 15.45 16.12
C HIS A 59 -0.64 15.89 17.51
N THR A 60 -1.33 15.41 18.54
CA THR A 60 -1.05 15.81 19.93
C THR A 60 -0.77 14.61 20.82
N GLU A 61 -0.04 14.86 21.91
CA GLU A 61 0.22 13.86 22.95
C GLU A 61 -1.10 13.42 23.62
N GLU A 62 -2.06 14.31 23.79
CA GLU A 62 -3.37 13.99 24.38
C GLU A 62 -4.12 12.98 23.54
N GLU A 63 -4.19 13.18 22.21
CA GLU A 63 -4.78 12.21 21.29
C GLU A 63 -4.06 10.87 21.36
N ALA A 64 -2.73 10.87 21.35
CA ALA A 64 -1.92 9.66 21.44
C ALA A 64 -2.18 8.89 22.74
N GLN A 65 -2.27 9.58 23.87
CA GLN A 65 -2.59 8.97 25.17
C GLN A 65 -4.01 8.38 25.19
N ARG A 66 -4.98 9.08 24.60
CA ARG A 66 -6.35 8.58 24.48
C ARG A 66 -6.43 7.31 23.61
N VAL A 67 -5.74 7.29 22.47
CA VAL A 67 -5.64 6.10 21.62
C VAL A 67 -5.00 4.95 22.37
N LYS A 68 -3.90 5.22 23.09
CA LYS A 68 -3.19 4.23 23.91
C LYS A 68 -4.10 3.69 25.01
N PHE A 69 -4.89 4.52 25.67
CA PHE A 69 -5.86 4.11 26.66
C PHE A 69 -6.83 3.06 26.12
N TYR A 70 -7.48 3.34 24.97
CA TYR A 70 -8.38 2.39 24.33
C TYR A 70 -7.67 1.12 23.82
N ALA A 71 -6.45 1.26 23.28
CA ALA A 71 -5.64 0.14 22.80
C ALA A 71 -5.07 -0.72 23.94
N THR A 72 -5.19 -0.27 25.18
CA THR A 72 -4.82 -1.02 26.41
C THR A 72 -6.04 -1.37 27.25
N GLN A 73 -7.13 -1.73 26.57
CA GLN A 73 -8.36 -2.21 27.20
C GLN A 73 -9.15 -1.15 27.98
N ALA A 74 -8.89 0.15 27.77
CA ALA A 74 -9.45 1.26 28.53
C ALA A 74 -9.34 1.03 30.06
N ARG A 75 -8.16 0.57 30.48
CA ARG A 75 -7.89 0.28 31.89
C ARG A 75 -7.61 1.57 32.65
N GLU A 76 -8.38 1.81 33.72
CA GLU A 76 -8.19 2.92 34.62
C GLU A 76 -6.91 2.77 35.48
N PRO A 77 -6.30 3.88 35.94
CA PRO A 77 -5.02 3.87 36.67
C PRO A 77 -5.16 3.49 38.14
N PHE A 78 -5.84 2.37 38.44
CA PHE A 78 -5.98 1.81 39.77
C PHE A 78 -5.06 0.60 39.98
N PRO A 79 -4.72 0.23 41.23
CA PRO A 79 -3.97 -0.98 41.54
C PRO A 79 -4.69 -2.28 41.16
N TRP A 80 -6.00 -2.21 41.01
CA TRP A 80 -6.86 -3.31 40.54
C TRP A 80 -7.32 -3.04 39.11
N TYR A 81 -7.91 -4.04 38.43
CA TYR A 81 -8.54 -3.87 37.13
C TYR A 81 -9.88 -3.16 37.29
N GLN A 82 -9.99 -1.98 36.72
CA GLN A 82 -11.23 -1.19 36.63
C GLN A 82 -11.36 -0.60 35.23
N HIS A 83 -12.55 -0.64 34.71
CA HIS A 83 -12.87 -0.14 33.36
C HIS A 83 -14.19 0.63 33.42
N GLU A 84 -14.15 1.90 33.06
CA GLU A 84 -15.34 2.75 32.92
C GLU A 84 -15.82 2.80 31.47
N GLN A 85 -14.97 2.38 30.54
CA GLN A 85 -15.23 2.34 29.12
C GLN A 85 -14.76 1.00 28.53
N ILE A 86 -15.30 0.64 27.36
CA ILE A 86 -14.86 -0.55 26.62
C ILE A 86 -13.65 -0.20 25.80
N GLY A 87 -12.59 -1.00 25.92
CA GLY A 87 -11.40 -0.96 25.11
C GLY A 87 -10.91 -2.36 24.78
N TYR A 88 -9.91 -2.46 23.91
CA TYR A 88 -9.41 -3.72 23.40
C TYR A 88 -7.89 -3.82 23.56
N ASN A 89 -7.34 -5.02 23.48
CA ASN A 89 -5.91 -5.22 23.45
C ASN A 89 -5.42 -5.11 21.99
N TYR A 90 -5.03 -3.90 21.59
CA TYR A 90 -4.52 -3.59 20.24
C TYR A 90 -3.05 -3.16 20.23
N ARG A 91 -2.32 -3.30 21.33
CA ARG A 91 -0.90 -2.93 21.36
C ARG A 91 -0.04 -4.00 20.70
N LEU A 92 0.99 -3.52 20.00
CA LEU A 92 2.11 -4.39 19.60
C LEU A 92 2.80 -4.99 20.82
N SER A 93 3.22 -6.25 20.71
CA SER A 93 4.14 -6.84 21.67
C SER A 93 5.49 -6.13 21.62
N ASN A 94 6.27 -6.20 22.73
CA ASN A 94 7.62 -5.63 22.76
C ASN A 94 8.55 -6.27 21.71
N VAL A 95 8.36 -7.56 21.41
CA VAL A 95 9.11 -8.25 20.35
C VAL A 95 8.81 -7.63 18.98
N SER A 96 7.53 -7.51 18.61
CA SER A 96 7.12 -6.88 17.35
C SER A 96 7.59 -5.42 17.28
N ALA A 97 7.46 -4.65 18.36
CA ALA A 97 7.92 -3.27 18.41
C ALA A 97 9.45 -3.16 18.26
N GLY A 98 10.20 -4.11 18.83
CA GLY A 98 11.65 -4.21 18.66
C GLY A 98 12.05 -4.46 17.21
N ILE A 99 11.36 -5.38 16.51
CA ILE A 99 11.54 -5.62 15.09
C ILE A 99 11.25 -4.33 14.30
N GLY A 100 10.13 -3.66 14.57
CA GLY A 100 9.76 -2.40 13.93
C GLY A 100 10.81 -1.30 14.06
N ARG A 101 11.39 -1.16 15.26
CA ARG A 101 12.52 -0.23 15.48
C ARG A 101 13.75 -0.56 14.64
N GLY A 102 14.05 -1.84 14.46
CA GLY A 102 15.12 -2.28 13.55
C GLY A 102 14.82 -1.95 12.10
N GLN A 103 13.61 -2.26 11.66
CA GLN A 103 13.13 -1.98 10.30
C GLN A 103 13.11 -0.48 9.97
N MET A 104 12.70 0.37 10.92
CA MET A 104 12.70 1.83 10.74
C MET A 104 14.10 2.41 10.47
N ARG A 105 15.17 1.78 10.96
CA ARG A 105 16.54 2.26 10.69
C ARG A 105 16.98 2.09 9.24
N VAL A 106 16.31 1.23 8.50
CA VAL A 106 16.65 0.89 7.10
C VAL A 106 15.51 1.21 6.13
N VAL A 107 14.45 1.89 6.58
CA VAL A 107 13.27 2.17 5.76
C VAL A 107 13.60 2.97 4.51
N ASP A 108 14.49 3.96 4.59
CA ASP A 108 14.90 4.78 3.45
C ASP A 108 15.62 3.94 2.39
N ASN A 109 16.43 2.97 2.81
CA ASN A 109 17.07 2.02 1.90
C ASN A 109 16.03 1.13 1.21
N HIS A 110 15.02 0.65 1.93
CA HIS A 110 13.92 -0.14 1.36
C HIS A 110 13.14 0.67 0.32
N ILE A 111 12.82 1.93 0.61
CA ILE A 111 12.13 2.82 -0.32
C ILE A 111 12.98 3.08 -1.57
N ALA A 112 14.25 3.39 -1.39
CA ALA A 112 15.19 3.62 -2.50
C ALA A 112 15.31 2.37 -3.39
N HIS A 113 15.38 1.18 -2.79
CA HIS A 113 15.48 -0.09 -3.51
C HIS A 113 14.20 -0.38 -4.30
N ARG A 114 13.01 -0.22 -3.72
CA ARG A 114 11.75 -0.41 -4.44
C ARG A 114 11.60 0.56 -5.61
N ARG A 115 12.04 1.81 -5.45
CA ARG A 115 12.12 2.79 -6.56
C ARG A 115 13.08 2.33 -7.65
N ALA A 116 14.20 1.71 -7.30
CA ALA A 116 15.14 1.14 -8.27
C ALA A 116 14.55 -0.06 -9.02
N ILE A 117 13.87 -0.98 -8.32
CA ILE A 117 13.15 -2.11 -8.91
C ILE A 117 12.11 -1.61 -9.91
N HIS A 118 11.31 -0.60 -9.52
CA HIS A 118 10.30 -0.02 -10.40
C HIS A 118 10.92 0.57 -11.68
N ARG A 119 12.01 1.33 -11.57
CA ARG A 119 12.73 1.86 -12.73
C ARG A 119 13.23 0.75 -13.64
N LEU A 120 13.83 -0.30 -13.06
CA LEU A 120 14.34 -1.43 -13.84
C LEU A 120 13.21 -2.15 -14.59
N TYR A 121 12.04 -2.38 -13.97
CA TYR A 121 10.87 -2.88 -14.68
C TYR A 121 10.43 -1.96 -15.81
N THR A 122 10.41 -0.65 -15.58
CA THR A 122 10.04 0.34 -16.61
C THR A 122 10.99 0.25 -17.81
N GLU A 123 12.29 0.12 -17.58
CA GLU A 123 13.30 -0.04 -18.63
C GLU A 123 13.16 -1.39 -19.37
N LEU A 124 13.07 -2.48 -18.62
CA LEU A 124 13.01 -3.83 -19.20
C LEU A 124 11.71 -4.10 -19.95
N LEU A 125 10.59 -3.55 -19.54
CA LEU A 125 9.28 -3.75 -20.17
C LEU A 125 8.96 -2.67 -21.21
N ALA A 126 9.83 -1.70 -21.41
CA ALA A 126 9.65 -0.63 -22.40
C ALA A 126 9.51 -1.22 -23.82
N GLY A 127 8.54 -0.68 -24.59
CA GLY A 127 8.30 -1.09 -25.98
C GLY A 127 7.69 -2.48 -26.15
N LEU A 128 7.31 -3.18 -25.08
CA LEU A 128 6.53 -4.39 -25.18
C LEU A 128 5.08 -4.06 -25.60
N PRO A 129 4.60 -4.50 -26.78
CA PRO A 129 3.22 -4.24 -27.19
C PRO A 129 2.23 -4.74 -26.15
N GLY A 130 1.24 -3.92 -25.80
CA GLY A 130 0.18 -4.25 -24.86
C GLY A 130 0.60 -4.36 -23.39
N ILE A 131 1.86 -4.13 -23.04
CA ILE A 131 2.34 -4.10 -21.65
C ILE A 131 2.77 -2.67 -21.29
N THR A 132 2.15 -2.10 -20.26
CA THR A 132 2.48 -0.76 -19.79
C THR A 132 2.72 -0.77 -18.29
N VAL A 133 3.90 -0.36 -17.84
CA VAL A 133 4.17 -0.11 -16.43
C VAL A 133 3.38 1.13 -15.99
N VAL A 134 2.67 1.02 -14.87
CA VAL A 134 1.85 2.13 -14.36
C VAL A 134 2.74 3.15 -13.69
N GLU A 135 2.78 4.34 -14.29
CA GLU A 135 3.50 5.49 -13.78
C GLU A 135 2.52 6.56 -13.31
N PRO A 136 2.82 7.27 -12.22
CA PRO A 136 2.07 8.48 -11.88
C PRO A 136 2.24 9.51 -12.99
N LYS A 137 1.28 10.42 -13.12
CA LYS A 137 1.47 11.59 -13.99
C LYS A 137 2.78 12.28 -13.62
N LYS A 138 3.61 12.58 -14.60
CA LYS A 138 4.88 13.32 -14.38
C LYS A 138 4.56 14.62 -13.65
N SER A 139 4.99 14.71 -12.42
CA SER A 139 4.78 15.85 -11.55
C SER A 139 5.87 15.89 -10.50
N THR A 140 6.31 17.08 -10.13
CA THR A 140 7.27 17.29 -9.04
C THR A 140 6.64 17.16 -7.66
N ILE A 141 5.29 17.15 -7.57
CA ILE A 141 4.58 17.06 -6.31
C ILE A 141 4.35 15.63 -5.84
N PHE A 142 4.50 14.62 -6.72
CA PHE A 142 4.31 13.21 -6.36
C PHE A 142 5.64 12.48 -6.30
N LEU A 143 5.95 11.90 -5.16
CA LEU A 143 7.11 11.02 -4.98
C LEU A 143 6.63 9.68 -4.37
N PRO A 144 6.19 8.73 -5.21
CA PRO A 144 5.70 7.43 -4.73
C PRO A 144 6.80 6.61 -4.07
N ASN A 145 6.40 5.74 -3.16
CA ASN A 145 7.30 4.74 -2.56
C ASN A 145 7.48 3.48 -3.42
N TYR A 146 6.62 3.29 -4.42
CA TYR A 146 6.53 2.09 -5.27
C TYR A 146 6.52 0.80 -4.45
N TRP A 147 5.67 0.77 -3.42
CA TRP A 147 5.45 -0.44 -2.62
C TRP A 147 5.26 -1.67 -3.50
N LEU A 148 4.49 -1.55 -4.58
CA LEU A 148 4.38 -2.53 -5.65
C LEU A 148 4.58 -1.85 -7.01
N THR A 149 5.27 -2.52 -7.92
CA THR A 149 5.26 -2.17 -9.34
C THR A 149 4.06 -2.85 -9.98
N THR A 150 3.27 -2.07 -10.71
CA THR A 150 2.07 -2.56 -11.39
C THR A 150 2.17 -2.37 -12.90
N ILE A 151 1.58 -3.31 -13.65
CA ILE A 151 1.48 -3.23 -15.10
C ILE A 151 0.02 -3.31 -15.53
N LYS A 152 -0.27 -2.78 -16.70
CA LYS A 152 -1.51 -3.02 -17.45
C LYS A 152 -1.22 -3.93 -18.62
N VAL A 153 -2.12 -4.85 -18.88
CA VAL A 153 -2.10 -5.77 -20.02
C VAL A 153 -3.26 -5.42 -20.94
N ASP A 154 -2.98 -4.91 -22.13
CA ASP A 154 -4.00 -4.64 -23.16
C ASP A 154 -4.17 -5.89 -24.01
N SER A 155 -5.27 -6.60 -23.82
CA SER A 155 -5.58 -7.82 -24.56
C SER A 155 -5.86 -7.60 -26.07
N ASN A 156 -6.02 -6.35 -26.51
CA ASN A 156 -6.15 -6.05 -27.95
C ASN A 156 -4.78 -6.00 -28.65
N GLU A 157 -3.70 -5.74 -27.90
CA GLU A 157 -2.33 -5.67 -28.41
C GLU A 157 -1.52 -6.93 -28.06
N THR A 158 -1.90 -7.62 -26.96
CA THR A 158 -1.32 -8.92 -26.59
C THR A 158 -2.22 -10.06 -27.09
N SER A 159 -1.66 -11.27 -27.21
CA SER A 159 -2.45 -12.50 -27.45
C SER A 159 -3.03 -13.10 -26.16
N PHE A 160 -2.93 -12.39 -25.03
CA PHE A 160 -3.27 -12.89 -23.70
C PHE A 160 -3.85 -11.79 -22.79
N SER A 161 -4.59 -12.20 -21.78
CA SER A 161 -5.10 -11.33 -20.71
C SER A 161 -4.16 -11.26 -19.51
N ALA A 162 -4.38 -10.30 -18.59
CA ALA A 162 -3.66 -10.22 -17.32
C ALA A 162 -3.76 -11.52 -16.49
N LEU A 163 -4.91 -12.18 -16.49
CA LEU A 163 -5.11 -13.46 -15.80
C LEU A 163 -4.26 -14.58 -16.41
N GLN A 164 -4.18 -14.66 -17.75
CA GLN A 164 -3.35 -15.65 -18.43
C GLN A 164 -1.87 -15.39 -18.18
N LEU A 165 -1.43 -14.11 -18.17
CA LEU A 165 -0.07 -13.74 -17.80
C LEU A 165 0.24 -14.14 -16.35
N MET A 166 -0.67 -13.89 -15.41
CA MET A 166 -0.51 -14.33 -14.02
C MET A 166 -0.32 -15.85 -13.91
N GLN A 167 -1.12 -16.63 -14.66
CA GLN A 167 -0.99 -18.08 -14.69
C GLN A 167 0.32 -18.56 -15.32
N HIS A 168 0.81 -17.84 -16.34
CA HIS A 168 2.09 -18.13 -16.97
C HIS A 168 3.25 -17.88 -16.00
N LEU A 169 3.27 -16.76 -15.31
CA LEU A 169 4.25 -16.40 -14.29
C LEU A 169 4.24 -17.41 -13.12
N ALA A 170 3.05 -17.84 -12.68
CA ALA A 170 2.92 -18.85 -11.63
C ALA A 170 3.55 -20.19 -12.00
N LYS A 171 3.52 -20.62 -13.28
CA LYS A 171 4.22 -21.84 -13.76
C LYS A 171 5.74 -21.73 -13.68
N ALA A 172 6.26 -20.52 -13.62
CA ALA A 172 7.67 -20.24 -13.44
C ALA A 172 8.03 -19.92 -11.97
N ASP A 173 7.15 -20.24 -11.01
CA ASP A 173 7.27 -19.92 -9.59
C ASP A 173 7.46 -18.40 -9.32
N ILE A 174 6.77 -17.57 -10.11
CA ILE A 174 6.73 -16.12 -9.95
C ILE A 174 5.33 -15.73 -9.49
N GLU A 175 5.22 -15.31 -8.22
CA GLU A 175 3.96 -14.87 -7.65
C GLU A 175 3.61 -13.46 -8.13
N THR A 176 2.41 -13.28 -8.68
CA THR A 176 1.82 -12.00 -9.03
C THR A 176 0.39 -11.93 -8.53
N ARG A 177 -0.16 -10.74 -8.43
CA ARG A 177 -1.52 -10.53 -7.95
C ARG A 177 -2.26 -9.57 -8.89
N PRO A 178 -3.57 -9.77 -9.15
CA PRO A 178 -4.37 -8.77 -9.83
C PRO A 178 -4.40 -7.49 -8.98
N LEU A 179 -4.71 -6.36 -9.58
CA LEU A 179 -5.06 -5.15 -8.83
C LEU A 179 -6.31 -5.40 -7.98
N TRP A 180 -6.51 -4.57 -6.96
CA TRP A 180 -7.62 -4.75 -6.01
C TRP A 180 -8.98 -4.64 -6.70
N LYS A 181 -9.84 -5.62 -6.44
CA LYS A 181 -11.24 -5.55 -6.87
C LYS A 181 -11.89 -4.33 -6.20
N PRO A 182 -12.47 -3.40 -6.99
CA PRO A 182 -13.10 -2.21 -6.44
C PRO A 182 -14.19 -2.51 -5.42
N LEU A 183 -14.33 -1.65 -4.41
CA LEU A 183 -15.30 -1.88 -3.32
C LEU A 183 -16.74 -1.98 -3.82
N HIS A 184 -17.14 -1.17 -4.81
CA HIS A 184 -18.48 -1.23 -5.39
C HIS A 184 -18.79 -2.55 -6.12
N LEU A 185 -17.77 -3.33 -6.47
CA LEU A 185 -17.92 -4.67 -7.05
C LEU A 185 -17.87 -5.78 -5.99
N GLN A 186 -17.63 -5.46 -4.73
CA GLN A 186 -17.67 -6.44 -3.66
C GLN A 186 -19.12 -6.76 -3.28
N PRO A 187 -19.51 -8.05 -3.20
CA PRO A 187 -20.91 -8.43 -2.91
C PRO A 187 -21.47 -7.78 -1.64
N VAL A 188 -20.63 -7.61 -0.62
CA VAL A 188 -21.02 -7.01 0.67
C VAL A 188 -21.42 -5.53 0.55
N PHE A 189 -20.97 -4.83 -0.50
CA PHE A 189 -21.26 -3.41 -0.76
C PHE A 189 -22.20 -3.17 -1.94
N SER A 190 -22.86 -4.22 -2.45
CA SER A 190 -23.73 -4.14 -3.63
C SER A 190 -24.91 -3.16 -3.50
N SER A 191 -25.34 -2.89 -2.27
CA SER A 191 -26.41 -1.92 -1.96
C SER A 191 -25.92 -0.54 -1.50
N SER A 192 -24.59 -0.34 -1.44
CA SER A 192 -24.02 0.94 -1.00
C SER A 192 -24.04 1.98 -2.13
N PRO A 193 -24.23 3.28 -1.80
CA PRO A 193 -24.10 4.35 -2.79
C PRO A 193 -22.70 4.34 -3.42
N THR A 194 -22.65 4.54 -4.73
CA THR A 194 -21.38 4.54 -5.49
C THR A 194 -21.25 5.82 -6.33
N TYR A 195 -20.03 6.35 -6.36
CA TYR A 195 -19.63 7.50 -7.19
C TYR A 195 -18.41 7.08 -8.00
N VAL A 196 -18.62 6.47 -9.16
CA VAL A 196 -17.59 5.82 -9.96
C VAL A 196 -17.57 6.34 -11.40
N ASN A 197 -16.41 6.30 -12.03
CA ASN A 197 -16.19 6.67 -13.43
C ASN A 197 -15.66 5.51 -14.29
N GLY A 198 -15.67 4.28 -13.77
CA GLY A 198 -15.22 3.06 -14.45
C GLY A 198 -13.70 2.82 -14.46
N VAL A 199 -12.88 3.79 -14.05
CA VAL A 199 -11.40 3.66 -14.11
C VAL A 199 -10.88 2.53 -13.24
N SER A 200 -11.36 2.43 -11.99
CA SER A 200 -10.89 1.39 -11.06
C SER A 200 -11.27 -0.02 -11.53
N GLU A 201 -12.45 -0.17 -12.12
CA GLU A 201 -12.90 -1.44 -12.71
C GLU A 201 -12.06 -1.82 -13.94
N ALA A 202 -11.81 -0.87 -14.83
CA ALA A 202 -10.95 -1.08 -16.00
C ALA A 202 -9.53 -1.50 -15.57
N LEU A 203 -8.95 -0.83 -14.56
CA LEU A 203 -7.64 -1.18 -14.03
C LEU A 203 -7.63 -2.56 -13.37
N PHE A 204 -8.66 -2.93 -12.62
CA PHE A 204 -8.79 -4.27 -12.03
C PHE A 204 -8.79 -5.37 -13.09
N ASN A 205 -9.50 -5.15 -14.20
CA ASN A 205 -9.63 -6.14 -15.27
C ASN A 205 -8.35 -6.36 -16.08
N CYS A 206 -7.46 -5.37 -16.15
CA CYS A 206 -6.23 -5.45 -16.95
C CYS A 206 -4.94 -5.32 -16.14
N GLY A 207 -5.03 -5.06 -14.84
CA GLY A 207 -3.87 -4.73 -14.02
C GLY A 207 -3.28 -5.94 -13.29
N LEU A 208 -1.95 -5.95 -13.15
CA LEU A 208 -1.21 -6.97 -12.44
C LEU A 208 -0.09 -6.36 -11.60
N CYS A 209 0.02 -6.78 -10.34
CA CYS A 209 1.13 -6.43 -9.45
C CYS A 209 2.27 -7.41 -9.65
N LEU A 210 3.47 -6.88 -9.94
CA LEU A 210 4.70 -7.66 -10.07
C LEU A 210 5.44 -7.77 -8.73
N PRO A 211 6.27 -8.80 -8.55
CA PRO A 211 7.16 -8.90 -7.40
C PRO A 211 7.98 -7.61 -7.23
N SER A 212 7.97 -7.03 -6.04
CA SER A 212 8.60 -5.73 -5.77
C SER A 212 9.25 -5.69 -4.39
N GLY A 213 9.62 -6.84 -3.83
CA GLY A 213 10.23 -6.94 -2.51
C GLY A 213 11.58 -6.22 -2.44
N SER A 214 11.86 -5.55 -1.31
CA SER A 214 13.11 -4.80 -1.11
C SER A 214 14.37 -5.68 -1.05
N MET A 215 14.24 -7.00 -1.11
CA MET A 215 15.36 -7.94 -1.15
C MET A 215 15.61 -8.51 -2.56
N MET A 216 14.81 -8.12 -3.56
CA MET A 216 14.99 -8.59 -4.94
C MET A 216 16.29 -8.03 -5.53
N THR A 217 16.98 -8.89 -6.26
CA THR A 217 18.16 -8.52 -7.05
C THR A 217 17.78 -8.03 -8.44
N CYS A 218 18.73 -7.50 -9.20
CA CYS A 218 18.51 -7.17 -10.61
C CYS A 218 18.17 -8.43 -11.43
N GLU A 219 18.80 -9.57 -11.11
CA GLU A 219 18.57 -10.86 -11.76
C GLU A 219 17.12 -11.34 -11.53
N ASP A 220 16.58 -11.13 -10.33
CA ASP A 220 15.18 -11.47 -10.03
C ASP A 220 14.23 -10.67 -10.92
N VAL A 221 14.47 -9.36 -11.04
CA VAL A 221 13.65 -8.47 -11.88
C VAL A 221 13.78 -8.85 -13.37
N MET A 222 14.99 -9.15 -13.85
CA MET A 222 15.22 -9.61 -15.22
C MET A 222 14.48 -10.93 -15.48
N ARG A 223 14.56 -11.90 -14.56
CA ARG A 223 13.84 -13.18 -14.65
C ARG A 223 12.34 -12.97 -14.84
N VAL A 224 11.73 -12.05 -14.06
CA VAL A 224 10.31 -11.73 -14.21
C VAL A 224 10.02 -11.12 -15.58
N ALA A 225 10.83 -10.14 -16.02
CA ALA A 225 10.66 -9.47 -17.30
C ALA A 225 10.83 -10.44 -18.49
N ASP A 226 11.81 -11.35 -18.44
CA ASP A 226 12.04 -12.35 -19.48
C ASP A 226 10.90 -13.37 -19.54
N THR A 227 10.36 -13.77 -18.39
CA THR A 227 9.17 -14.63 -18.35
C THR A 227 7.95 -13.95 -18.97
N ILE A 228 7.74 -12.65 -18.72
CA ILE A 228 6.68 -11.86 -19.40
C ILE A 228 6.90 -11.85 -20.91
N ARG A 229 8.14 -11.63 -21.38
CA ARG A 229 8.47 -11.62 -22.81
C ARG A 229 8.26 -12.96 -23.49
N SER A 230 8.45 -14.07 -22.78
CA SER A 230 8.31 -15.42 -23.32
C SER A 230 6.87 -15.83 -23.63
N MET A 231 5.89 -15.06 -23.15
CA MET A 231 4.46 -15.34 -23.36
C MET A 231 3.93 -14.84 -24.72
N ARG A 232 4.77 -14.30 -25.57
CA ARG A 232 4.40 -13.79 -26.91
C ARG A 232 4.03 -14.89 -27.90
#